data_230b00e73657ac85206ecc97822d375f
#
_entry.id   230b00e73657ac85206ecc97822d375f
#
_cell.length_a   1.000
_cell.length_b   1.000
_cell.length_c   1.000
_cell.angle_alpha   90.00
_cell.angle_beta   90.00
_cell.angle_gamma   90.00
#
_symmetry.space_group_name_H-M   'P 1'
#
loop_
_entity.id
_entity.type
_entity.pdbx_description
1 polymer ?
#
loop_
_entity_poly.entity_id
_entity_poly.type
_entity_poly.pdbx_seq_one_letter_code
_entity_poly.pdbx_strand_id
1 'polypeptide(L)'
;MESVTRRGVLAGAGVEGAAAGLAATAGVAEAAQPSVRGTWLITPTTGGGPAGFKALAAFAAGGVFVTTGSDEPGTGLGEWSGGTKSFAFTYLNFHFDTSQKPSNTVKVRAKGTFKGSKLSGHATLSTFDPSGAQLGSDHSFSFTGKRVKVQAP
;
A
#
# COMPACT_ATOMS: atom_id res chain seq x y z
N MET A 1 -31.61 -18.88 39.73
CA MET A 1 -32.74 -19.31 38.88
C MET A 1 -33.72 -18.16 38.84
N GLU A 2 -33.68 -17.36 37.80
CA GLU A 2 -34.80 -16.43 37.49
C GLU A 2 -34.87 -16.30 35.98
N SER A 3 -36.07 -16.64 35.49
CA SER A 3 -36.46 -16.66 34.12
C SER A 3 -36.84 -15.26 33.64
N VAL A 4 -36.30 -14.83 32.52
CA VAL A 4 -36.71 -13.59 31.86
C VAL A 4 -37.78 -13.91 30.81
N THR A 5 -38.97 -13.43 31.08
CA THR A 5 -40.17 -13.58 30.26
C THR A 5 -40.17 -12.56 29.11
N ARG A 6 -40.21 -13.07 27.88
CA ARG A 6 -40.55 -12.28 26.68
C ARG A 6 -42.06 -12.05 26.67
N ARG A 7 -42.50 -10.81 26.53
CA ARG A 7 -43.82 -10.49 26.01
C ARG A 7 -43.73 -9.42 24.94
N GLY A 8 -44.08 -9.84 23.74
CA GLY A 8 -44.35 -8.96 22.64
C GLY A 8 -45.69 -8.29 22.76
N VAL A 9 -45.81 -7.15 22.15
CA VAL A 9 -47.09 -6.52 21.83
C VAL A 9 -47.06 -6.13 20.36
N LEU A 10 -47.93 -6.83 19.60
CA LEU A 10 -48.35 -6.47 18.26
C LEU A 10 -49.75 -5.80 18.39
N ALA A 11 -49.88 -4.59 17.90
CA ALA A 11 -51.15 -3.99 17.41
C ALA A 11 -50.74 -2.66 16.76
N GLY A 12 -51.20 -2.21 15.63
CA GLY A 12 -52.25 -2.65 14.69
C GLY A 12 -52.44 -1.52 13.70
N ALA A 13 -52.70 -1.91 12.49
CA ALA A 13 -53.38 -1.27 11.37
C ALA A 13 -53.48 0.28 11.27
N GLY A 14 -53.08 0.78 10.12
CA GLY A 14 -53.44 2.07 9.55
C GLY A 14 -52.91 2.19 8.14
N VAL A 15 -53.73 1.76 7.17
CA VAL A 15 -53.52 1.94 5.73
C VAL A 15 -54.07 3.31 5.37
N GLU A 16 -53.23 4.25 4.99
CA GLU A 16 -53.63 5.35 4.12
C GLU A 16 -52.44 5.72 3.19
N GLY A 17 -52.71 5.68 1.89
CA GLY A 17 -51.74 5.85 0.84
C GLY A 17 -51.21 7.29 0.74
N ALA A 18 -49.94 7.38 0.64
CA ALA A 18 -49.28 8.51 0.03
C ALA A 18 -48.19 7.95 -0.91
N ALA A 19 -48.44 8.06 -2.21
CA ALA A 19 -47.43 7.87 -3.23
C ALA A 19 -46.36 8.94 -3.05
N ALA A 20 -45.39 8.68 -2.20
CA ALA A 20 -44.18 9.47 -2.10
C ALA A 20 -43.27 9.04 -3.24
N GLY A 21 -43.10 9.91 -4.24
CA GLY A 21 -42.18 9.72 -5.34
C GLY A 21 -40.80 9.41 -4.81
N LEU A 22 -40.24 8.27 -5.22
CA LEU A 22 -38.84 7.95 -5.10
C LEU A 22 -38.10 8.97 -5.99
N ALA A 23 -37.77 10.14 -5.43
CA ALA A 23 -36.69 10.94 -5.99
C ALA A 23 -35.44 10.11 -5.87
N ALA A 24 -35.07 9.42 -6.97
CA ALA A 24 -33.76 8.85 -7.12
C ALA A 24 -32.77 10.04 -7.00
N THR A 25 -32.24 10.24 -5.81
CA THR A 25 -31.04 11.05 -5.64
C THR A 25 -29.96 10.32 -6.44
N ALA A 26 -29.75 10.76 -7.69
CA ALA A 26 -28.56 10.43 -8.43
C ALA A 26 -27.40 10.87 -7.53
N GLY A 27 -26.84 9.92 -6.79
CA GLY A 27 -25.66 10.16 -5.97
C GLY A 27 -24.62 10.72 -6.92
N VAL A 28 -24.28 11.99 -6.79
CA VAL A 28 -23.09 12.56 -7.42
C VAL A 28 -21.96 11.64 -7.02
N ALA A 29 -21.43 10.87 -7.99
CA ALA A 29 -20.26 10.04 -7.77
C ALA A 29 -19.16 10.99 -7.30
N GLU A 30 -18.86 10.97 -6.02
CA GLU A 30 -17.80 11.76 -5.43
C GLU A 30 -16.53 11.40 -6.19
N ALA A 31 -15.95 12.39 -6.87
CA ALA A 31 -14.74 12.17 -7.66
C ALA A 31 -13.68 11.55 -6.76
N ALA A 32 -13.29 10.33 -7.07
CA ALA A 32 -12.34 9.59 -6.25
C ALA A 32 -11.10 10.45 -5.98
N GLN A 33 -10.84 10.72 -4.72
CA GLN A 33 -9.70 11.54 -4.31
C GLN A 33 -8.40 10.94 -4.86
N PRO A 34 -7.47 11.77 -5.35
CA PRO A 34 -6.17 11.28 -5.80
C PRO A 34 -5.53 10.41 -4.72
N SER A 35 -5.05 9.25 -5.10
CA SER A 35 -4.44 8.29 -4.19
C SER A 35 -3.22 7.64 -4.83
N VAL A 36 -2.19 7.37 -4.02
CA VAL A 36 -1.04 6.56 -4.43
C VAL A 36 -1.40 5.07 -4.61
N ARG A 37 -2.55 4.62 -4.11
CA ARG A 37 -2.98 3.21 -4.22
C ARG A 37 -2.86 2.68 -5.64
N GLY A 38 -2.46 1.42 -5.76
CA GLY A 38 -2.24 0.72 -7.02
C GLY A 38 -0.79 0.27 -7.18
N THR A 39 -0.47 -0.24 -8.36
CA THR A 39 0.86 -0.79 -8.67
C THR A 39 1.69 0.23 -9.45
N TRP A 40 2.96 0.28 -9.11
CA TRP A 40 3.93 1.21 -9.66
C TRP A 40 5.20 0.50 -10.08
N LEU A 41 5.75 0.88 -11.22
CA LEU A 41 7.10 0.53 -11.63
C LEU A 41 8.04 1.62 -11.11
N ILE A 42 8.88 1.29 -10.15
CA ILE A 42 9.84 2.17 -9.49
C ILE A 42 11.21 2.02 -10.15
N THR A 43 11.87 3.15 -10.36
CA THR A 43 13.24 3.20 -10.88
C THR A 43 14.07 4.12 -9.98
N PRO A 44 15.12 3.62 -9.32
CA PRO A 44 16.08 4.47 -8.64
C PRO A 44 16.77 5.43 -9.61
N THR A 45 17.05 6.66 -9.16
CA THR A 45 17.64 7.70 -10.01
C THR A 45 19.04 8.08 -9.57
N THR A 46 19.33 7.99 -8.27
CA THR A 46 20.67 8.27 -7.71
C THR A 46 20.96 7.32 -6.57
N GLY A 47 22.13 6.68 -6.57
CA GLY A 47 22.61 5.85 -5.46
C GLY A 47 21.82 4.57 -5.17
N GLY A 48 20.83 4.23 -5.96
CA GLY A 48 19.84 3.20 -5.61
C GLY A 48 19.98 1.88 -6.35
N GLY A 49 21.08 1.20 -6.23
CA GLY A 49 21.25 -0.15 -6.76
C GLY A 49 21.99 -0.23 -8.10
N PRO A 50 22.13 -1.43 -8.67
CA PRO A 50 22.82 -1.65 -9.92
C PRO A 50 22.13 -0.97 -11.11
N ALA A 51 22.90 -0.71 -12.17
CA ALA A 51 22.37 -0.10 -13.39
C ALA A 51 21.22 -0.95 -13.96
N GLY A 52 20.09 -0.32 -14.23
CA GLY A 52 18.91 -1.01 -14.77
C GLY A 52 17.97 -1.63 -13.74
N PHE A 53 18.29 -1.56 -12.45
CA PHE A 53 17.39 -2.01 -11.38
C PHE A 53 16.00 -1.37 -11.47
N LYS A 54 14.98 -2.17 -11.32
CA LYS A 54 13.58 -1.73 -11.23
C LYS A 54 12.87 -2.52 -10.14
N ALA A 55 11.87 -1.93 -9.53
CA ALA A 55 10.99 -2.62 -8.60
C ALA A 55 9.53 -2.43 -8.98
N LEU A 56 8.72 -3.46 -8.78
CA LEU A 56 7.26 -3.33 -8.75
C LEU A 56 6.86 -3.08 -7.30
N ALA A 57 6.05 -2.06 -7.08
CA ALA A 57 5.56 -1.69 -5.76
C ALA A 57 4.04 -1.55 -5.78
N ALA A 58 3.36 -2.20 -4.84
CA ALA A 58 1.92 -2.13 -4.68
C ALA A 58 1.57 -1.42 -3.36
N PHE A 59 0.80 -0.34 -3.47
CA PHE A 59 0.18 0.37 -2.36
C PHE A 59 -1.27 -0.14 -2.24
N ALA A 60 -1.49 -1.14 -1.40
CA ALA A 60 -2.79 -1.78 -1.23
C ALA A 60 -3.68 -1.04 -0.22
N ALA A 61 -4.97 -1.32 -0.21
CA ALA A 61 -5.88 -0.84 0.81
C ALA A 61 -5.43 -1.32 2.20
N GLY A 62 -5.83 -0.61 3.25
CA GLY A 62 -5.45 -0.96 4.63
C GLY A 62 -4.00 -0.64 5.00
N GLY A 63 -3.26 0.10 4.15
CA GLY A 63 -1.89 0.50 4.45
C GLY A 63 -0.83 -0.56 4.13
N VAL A 64 -1.19 -1.66 3.47
CA VAL A 64 -0.22 -2.72 3.11
C VAL A 64 0.63 -2.29 1.92
N PHE A 65 1.95 -2.48 2.04
CA PHE A 65 2.93 -2.25 0.98
C PHE A 65 3.62 -3.57 0.60
N VAL A 66 3.69 -3.83 -0.69
CA VAL A 66 4.35 -5.02 -1.24
C VAL A 66 5.28 -4.58 -2.36
N THR A 67 6.49 -5.13 -2.42
CA THR A 67 7.45 -4.81 -3.48
C THR A 67 8.29 -6.03 -3.88
N THR A 68 8.76 -6.03 -5.12
CA THR A 68 9.74 -7.00 -5.62
C THR A 68 10.70 -6.30 -6.57
N GLY A 69 11.98 -6.61 -6.49
CA GLY A 69 13.04 -6.07 -7.34
C GLY A 69 13.31 -6.95 -8.57
N SER A 70 13.87 -6.35 -9.61
CA SER A 70 14.22 -7.07 -10.86
C SER A 70 15.44 -7.98 -10.72
N ASP A 71 16.27 -7.77 -9.72
CA ASP A 71 17.50 -8.51 -9.42
C ASP A 71 17.46 -9.21 -8.05
N GLU A 72 16.34 -9.09 -7.35
CA GLU A 72 16.13 -9.70 -6.02
C GLU A 72 15.00 -10.72 -6.08
N PRO A 73 15.28 -12.01 -5.74
CA PRO A 73 14.25 -13.05 -5.75
C PRO A 73 13.23 -12.92 -4.62
N GLY A 74 13.46 -12.01 -3.67
CA GLY A 74 12.61 -11.83 -2.50
C GLY A 74 11.47 -10.82 -2.71
N THR A 75 10.42 -10.96 -1.89
CA THR A 75 9.33 -10.00 -1.79
C THR A 75 9.49 -9.18 -0.52
N GLY A 76 9.54 -7.86 -0.67
CA GLY A 76 9.47 -6.94 0.46
C GLY A 76 8.04 -6.72 0.90
N LEU A 77 7.79 -6.80 2.21
CA LEU A 77 6.49 -6.56 2.84
C LEU A 77 6.59 -5.45 3.87
N GLY A 78 5.57 -4.62 3.95
CA GLY A 78 5.55 -3.50 4.88
C GLY A 78 4.26 -2.72 4.88
N GLU A 79 4.36 -1.50 5.35
CA GLU A 79 3.24 -0.60 5.50
C GLU A 79 3.48 0.72 4.77
N TRP A 80 2.40 1.33 4.36
CA TRP A 80 2.40 2.68 3.81
C TRP A 80 1.31 3.55 4.43
N SER A 81 1.57 4.85 4.42
CA SER A 81 0.60 5.88 4.76
C SER A 81 0.70 7.03 3.76
N GLY A 82 -0.34 7.82 3.63
CA GLY A 82 -0.29 8.97 2.75
C GLY A 82 -1.63 9.66 2.59
N GLY A 83 -1.58 10.82 1.94
CA GLY A 83 -2.74 11.64 1.62
C GLY A 83 -2.97 11.73 0.11
N THR A 84 -3.51 12.88 -0.32
CA THR A 84 -3.88 13.14 -1.72
C THR A 84 -2.71 13.51 -2.63
N LYS A 85 -1.54 13.82 -2.05
CA LYS A 85 -0.35 14.27 -2.82
C LYS A 85 0.95 13.63 -2.36
N SER A 86 1.01 13.06 -1.15
CA SER A 86 2.22 12.53 -0.55
C SER A 86 2.00 11.13 0.00
N PHE A 87 3.09 10.40 0.16
CA PHE A 87 3.13 9.07 0.75
C PHE A 87 4.42 8.84 1.52
N ALA A 88 4.36 7.88 2.44
CA ALA A 88 5.52 7.28 3.08
C ALA A 88 5.31 5.78 3.16
N PHE A 89 6.39 5.00 3.12
CA PHE A 89 6.33 3.57 3.36
C PHE A 89 7.59 3.07 4.08
N THR A 90 7.43 1.94 4.74
CA THR A 90 8.53 1.15 5.29
C THR A 90 8.29 -0.31 4.95
N TYR A 91 9.32 -1.01 4.48
CA TYR A 91 9.23 -2.45 4.25
C TYR A 91 10.51 -3.16 4.67
N LEU A 92 10.39 -4.46 4.87
CA LEU A 92 11.49 -5.40 5.09
C LEU A 92 11.54 -6.40 3.95
N ASN A 93 12.77 -6.75 3.56
CA ASN A 93 13.05 -7.83 2.62
C ASN A 93 14.09 -8.76 3.22
N PHE A 94 13.85 -10.07 3.18
CA PHE A 94 14.79 -11.09 3.64
C PHE A 94 15.63 -11.59 2.47
N HIS A 95 16.93 -11.58 2.66
CA HIS A 95 17.89 -12.14 1.70
C HIS A 95 18.41 -13.46 2.22
N PHE A 96 18.66 -14.37 1.29
CA PHE A 96 19.16 -15.70 1.55
C PHE A 96 20.45 -15.94 0.79
N ASP A 97 21.35 -16.71 1.37
CA ASP A 97 22.57 -17.16 0.69
C ASP A 97 22.26 -18.28 -0.33
N THR A 98 23.29 -18.75 -1.02
CA THR A 98 23.18 -19.84 -2.00
C THR A 98 22.73 -21.18 -1.40
N SER A 99 22.83 -21.32 -0.07
CA SER A 99 22.37 -22.50 0.69
C SER A 99 20.95 -22.30 1.24
N GLN A 100 20.24 -21.25 0.82
CA GLN A 100 18.90 -20.87 1.30
C GLN A 100 18.85 -20.56 2.80
N LYS A 101 19.98 -20.17 3.40
CA LYS A 101 20.01 -19.68 4.79
C LYS A 101 19.83 -18.15 4.81
N PRO A 102 19.12 -17.60 5.84
CA PRO A 102 19.01 -16.16 6.01
C PRO A 102 20.41 -15.51 6.06
N SER A 103 20.69 -14.59 5.16
CA SER A 103 21.97 -13.87 5.09
C SER A 103 21.88 -12.48 5.68
N ASN A 104 20.82 -11.74 5.35
CA ASN A 104 20.56 -10.43 5.90
C ASN A 104 19.10 -10.02 5.75
N THR A 105 18.72 -8.96 6.45
CA THR A 105 17.43 -8.28 6.29
C THR A 105 17.68 -6.85 5.84
N VAL A 106 17.01 -6.45 4.78
CA VAL A 106 17.03 -5.06 4.30
C VAL A 106 15.77 -4.37 4.77
N LYS A 107 15.93 -3.20 5.39
CA LYS A 107 14.84 -2.29 5.77
C LYS A 107 14.92 -1.04 4.92
N VAL A 108 13.86 -0.73 4.20
CA VAL A 108 13.75 0.51 3.43
C VAL A 108 12.67 1.39 4.02
N ARG A 109 12.99 2.66 4.23
CA ARG A 109 12.08 3.72 4.65
C ARG A 109 12.07 4.78 3.56
N ALA A 110 10.90 5.17 3.10
CA ALA A 110 10.79 6.14 2.02
C ALA A 110 9.66 7.12 2.24
N LYS A 111 9.81 8.30 1.61
CA LYS A 111 8.76 9.31 1.51
C LYS A 111 8.80 9.94 0.13
N GLY A 112 7.66 10.39 -0.35
CA GLY A 112 7.58 11.00 -1.66
C GLY A 112 6.25 11.68 -1.94
N THR A 113 6.12 12.11 -3.18
CA THR A 113 4.92 12.75 -3.72
C THR A 113 4.48 12.05 -4.99
N PHE A 114 3.22 12.21 -5.35
CA PHE A 114 2.67 11.70 -6.60
C PHE A 114 1.73 12.70 -7.26
N LYS A 115 1.67 12.64 -8.59
CA LYS A 115 0.72 13.41 -9.42
C LYS A 115 0.31 12.55 -10.62
N GLY A 116 -0.98 12.21 -10.68
CA GLY A 116 -1.51 11.32 -11.73
C GLY A 116 -0.81 9.97 -11.77
N SER A 117 -0.12 9.67 -12.86
CA SER A 117 0.58 8.41 -13.09
C SER A 117 2.08 8.46 -12.80
N LYS A 118 2.58 9.52 -12.18
CA LYS A 118 3.99 9.69 -11.81
C LYS A 118 4.15 9.85 -10.31
N LEU A 119 5.22 9.30 -9.77
CA LEU A 119 5.66 9.54 -8.39
C LEU A 119 7.17 9.79 -8.34
N SER A 120 7.63 10.41 -7.26
CA SER A 120 9.05 10.58 -6.94
C SER A 120 9.24 10.61 -5.43
N GLY A 121 10.43 10.24 -4.98
CA GLY A 121 10.72 10.23 -3.57
C GLY A 121 12.19 9.97 -3.26
N HIS A 122 12.45 9.91 -1.95
CA HIS A 122 13.74 9.57 -1.37
C HIS A 122 13.55 8.39 -0.41
N ALA A 123 14.52 7.51 -0.39
CA ALA A 123 14.54 6.34 0.48
C ALA A 123 15.86 6.22 1.22
N THR A 124 15.81 5.58 2.37
CA THR A 124 16.96 5.16 3.16
C THR A 124 16.88 3.67 3.36
N LEU A 125 17.94 2.97 3.03
CA LEU A 125 18.13 1.54 3.16
C LEU A 125 19.08 1.26 4.33
N SER A 126 18.69 0.37 5.23
CA SER A 126 19.50 -0.17 6.32
C SER A 126 19.59 -1.67 6.16
N THR A 127 20.77 -2.25 6.35
CA THR A 127 20.97 -3.72 6.29
C THR A 127 21.28 -4.25 7.68
N PHE A 128 20.71 -5.40 8.02
CA PHE A 128 20.88 -6.06 9.31
C PHE A 128 21.31 -7.51 9.10
N ASP A 129 22.18 -8.01 9.96
CA ASP A 129 22.53 -9.42 9.98
C ASP A 129 21.37 -10.28 10.55
N PRO A 130 21.46 -11.62 10.52
CA PRO A 130 20.42 -12.49 11.08
C PRO A 130 20.20 -12.34 12.60
N SER A 131 21.15 -11.76 13.34
CA SER A 131 21.00 -11.46 14.78
C SER A 131 20.28 -10.13 15.04
N GLY A 132 20.05 -9.33 13.98
CA GLY A 132 19.44 -8.00 14.06
C GLY A 132 20.45 -6.86 14.27
N ALA A 133 21.74 -7.12 14.22
CA ALA A 133 22.75 -6.07 14.27
C ALA A 133 22.86 -5.37 12.92
N GLN A 134 22.92 -4.02 12.91
CA GLN A 134 23.05 -3.26 11.68
C GLN A 134 24.43 -3.44 11.04
N LEU A 135 24.43 -3.73 9.74
CA LEU A 135 25.62 -3.89 8.92
C LEU A 135 25.93 -2.57 8.18
N GLY A 136 26.98 -1.89 8.61
CA GLY A 136 27.41 -0.64 7.99
C GLY A 136 26.49 0.56 8.26
N SER A 137 26.64 1.60 7.45
CA SER A 137 25.84 2.82 7.52
C SER A 137 24.62 2.75 6.61
N ASP A 138 23.63 3.56 6.92
CA ASP A 138 22.45 3.75 6.06
C ASP A 138 22.84 4.26 4.67
N HIS A 139 22.19 3.74 3.64
CA HIS A 139 22.35 4.17 2.27
C HIS A 139 21.11 4.92 1.79
N SER A 140 21.29 6.15 1.29
CA SER A 140 20.19 6.98 0.80
C SER A 140 20.18 7.05 -0.71
N PHE A 141 18.98 7.02 -1.30
CA PHE A 141 18.79 7.13 -2.74
C PHE A 141 17.48 7.85 -3.11
N SER A 142 17.43 8.36 -4.32
CA SER A 142 16.21 8.91 -4.90
C SER A 142 15.59 7.93 -5.89
N PHE A 143 14.29 8.05 -6.10
CA PHE A 143 13.57 7.21 -7.05
C PHE A 143 12.44 7.97 -7.74
N THR A 144 12.06 7.46 -8.91
CA THR A 144 10.84 7.85 -9.63
C THR A 144 9.99 6.61 -9.87
N GLY A 145 8.70 6.81 -10.19
CA GLY A 145 7.84 5.69 -10.53
C GLY A 145 6.75 6.07 -11.53
N LYS A 146 6.32 5.06 -12.28
CA LYS A 146 5.19 5.14 -13.20
C LYS A 146 4.11 4.16 -12.78
N ARG A 147 2.86 4.61 -12.78
CA ARG A 147 1.72 3.74 -12.47
C ARG A 147 1.55 2.67 -13.56
N VAL A 148 1.45 1.43 -13.14
CA VAL A 148 1.08 0.31 -14.02
C VAL A 148 -0.43 0.40 -14.24
N LYS A 149 -0.84 0.51 -15.51
CA LYS A 149 -2.24 0.59 -15.90
C LYS A 149 -2.72 -0.76 -16.40
N VAL A 150 -3.99 -1.08 -16.14
CA VAL A 150 -4.66 -2.16 -16.84
C VAL A 150 -4.71 -1.82 -18.33
N GLN A 151 -4.31 -2.76 -19.15
CA GLN A 151 -4.45 -2.66 -20.62
C GLN A 151 -5.58 -3.60 -21.04
N ALA A 152 -6.43 -3.14 -21.96
CA ALA A 152 -7.38 -4.04 -22.59
C ALA A 152 -6.61 -5.06 -23.46
N PRO A 153 -7.10 -6.32 -23.53
CA PRO A 153 -6.53 -7.34 -24.41
C PRO A 153 -6.63 -6.97 -25.88
#